data_5a423217f80d227bd51b392967359232
#
_entry.id   5a423217f80d227bd51b392967359232
#
_cell.length_a   1.000
_cell.length_b   1.000
_cell.length_c   1.000
_cell.angle_alpha   90.00
_cell.angle_beta   90.00
_cell.angle_gamma   90.00
#
_symmetry.space_group_name_H-M   'P 1'
#
loop_
_entity.id
_entity.type
_entity.pdbx_description
1 polymer ?
#
loop_
_entity_poly.entity_id
_entity_poly.type
_entity_poly.pdbx_seq_one_letter_code
_entity_poly.pdbx_strand_id
1 'polypeptide(L)'
;CGLFYNAGLLEEKGWDVPKTWDEMWELGDKAKEEGIYLFTYPTTGYFDAFFYALMYSAGGPEFFDKATNYAEGIWETPEAQTCFDIVAKLAEYTNPVTPAQANDQDFTQNQQLVLDNKAIFMPNGTWIVGEMAEAPRADGFKWGMTALPAVKDGGDAYSYTWFEQA
;
A
#
# COMPACT_ATOMS: atom_id res chain seq x y z
N CYS A 1 -7.42 4.24 -7.03
CA CYS A 1 -6.63 3.30 -6.21
C CYS A 1 -6.07 4.02 -4.99
N GLY A 2 -5.81 3.29 -3.92
CA GLY A 2 -5.21 3.80 -2.69
C GLY A 2 -4.88 2.65 -1.74
N LEU A 3 -4.51 2.98 -0.51
CA LEU A 3 -4.34 1.99 0.55
C LEU A 3 -5.67 1.79 1.27
N PHE A 4 -6.20 0.58 1.20
CA PHE A 4 -7.39 0.17 1.93
C PHE A 4 -7.01 -0.51 3.23
N TYR A 5 -7.81 -0.29 4.28
CA TYR A 5 -7.54 -0.80 5.61
C TYR A 5 -8.81 -0.95 6.45
N ASN A 6 -8.71 -1.63 7.59
CA ASN A 6 -9.78 -1.66 8.58
C ASN A 6 -9.65 -0.46 9.54
N ALA A 7 -10.47 0.57 9.33
CA ALA A 7 -10.50 1.74 10.22
C ALA A 7 -10.96 1.38 11.65
N GLY A 8 -11.83 0.37 11.79
CA GLY A 8 -12.25 -0.13 13.10
C GLY A 8 -11.09 -0.71 13.92
N LEU A 9 -10.15 -1.41 13.28
CA LEU A 9 -8.94 -1.91 13.94
C LEU A 9 -8.06 -0.75 14.44
N LEU A 10 -7.81 0.25 13.58
CA LEU A 10 -6.99 1.39 13.96
C LEU A 10 -7.62 2.18 15.12
N GLU A 11 -8.94 2.41 15.07
CA GLU A 11 -9.69 3.04 16.16
C GLU A 11 -9.58 2.25 17.49
N GLU A 12 -9.77 0.93 17.44
CA GLU A 12 -9.66 0.05 18.61
C GLU A 12 -8.28 0.09 19.27
N LYS A 13 -7.23 0.09 18.43
CA LYS A 13 -5.83 0.11 18.88
C LYS A 13 -5.31 1.51 19.25
N GLY A 14 -6.04 2.56 18.90
CA GLY A 14 -5.56 3.94 19.03
C GLY A 14 -4.38 4.23 18.10
N TRP A 15 -4.37 3.62 16.92
CA TRP A 15 -3.33 3.83 15.92
C TRP A 15 -3.79 4.85 14.88
N ASP A 16 -2.92 5.81 14.59
CA ASP A 16 -3.17 6.81 13.55
C ASP A 16 -2.82 6.26 12.16
N VAL A 17 -3.50 6.79 11.14
CA VAL A 17 -3.16 6.53 9.74
C VAL A 17 -1.86 7.28 9.41
N PRO A 18 -0.79 6.58 8.99
CA PRO A 18 0.51 7.21 8.73
C PRO A 18 0.46 8.23 7.60
N LYS A 19 1.14 9.35 7.77
CA LYS A 19 1.29 10.42 6.77
C LYS A 19 2.65 10.41 6.08
N THR A 20 3.64 9.79 6.72
CA THR A 20 5.00 9.63 6.20
C THR A 20 5.41 8.16 6.24
N TRP A 21 6.45 7.81 5.50
CA TRP A 21 7.00 6.45 5.53
C TRP A 21 7.65 6.12 6.86
N ASP A 22 8.18 7.09 7.59
CA ASP A 22 8.71 6.86 8.94
C ASP A 22 7.58 6.47 9.91
N GLU A 23 6.47 7.20 9.90
CA GLU A 23 5.26 6.83 10.67
C GLU A 23 4.71 5.46 10.23
N MET A 24 4.81 5.12 8.93
CA MET A 24 4.39 3.83 8.41
C MET A 24 5.22 2.68 9.00
N TRP A 25 6.54 2.87 9.10
CA TRP A 25 7.41 1.87 9.72
C TRP A 25 7.17 1.74 11.22
N GLU A 26 6.95 2.85 11.93
CA GLU A 26 6.58 2.82 13.36
C GLU A 26 5.27 2.06 13.60
N LEU A 27 4.28 2.27 12.74
CA LEU A 27 3.03 1.49 12.80
C LEU A 27 3.30 0.00 12.50
N GLY A 28 4.15 -0.29 11.53
CA GLY A 28 4.55 -1.66 11.19
C GLY A 28 5.20 -2.40 12.35
N ASP A 29 6.07 -1.73 13.11
CA ASP A 29 6.71 -2.30 14.29
C ASP A 29 5.68 -2.58 15.40
N LYS A 30 4.78 -1.64 15.68
CA LYS A 30 3.67 -1.84 16.63
C LYS A 30 2.77 -3.01 16.23
N ALA A 31 2.41 -3.09 14.95
CA ALA A 31 1.57 -4.17 14.45
C ALA A 31 2.25 -5.54 14.56
N LYS A 32 3.56 -5.59 14.29
CA LYS A 32 4.36 -6.80 14.37
C LYS A 32 4.43 -7.37 15.80
N GLU A 33 4.44 -6.52 16.83
CA GLU A 33 4.37 -6.94 18.24
C GLU A 33 3.04 -7.67 18.55
N GLU A 34 1.97 -7.35 17.80
CA GLU A 34 0.66 -7.99 17.92
C GLU A 34 0.44 -9.13 16.91
N GLY A 35 1.45 -9.49 16.13
CA GLY A 35 1.38 -10.54 15.11
C GLY A 35 0.59 -10.13 13.85
N ILE A 36 0.46 -8.82 13.60
CA ILE A 36 -0.22 -8.24 12.44
C ILE A 36 0.84 -7.75 11.46
N TYR A 37 0.71 -8.08 10.18
CA TYR A 37 1.58 -7.53 9.13
C TYR A 37 1.13 -6.13 8.72
N LEU A 38 2.07 -5.27 8.35
CA LEU A 38 1.74 -3.94 7.88
C LEU A 38 1.05 -3.98 6.51
N PHE A 39 1.52 -4.85 5.61
CA PHE A 39 1.02 -4.95 4.24
C PHE A 39 0.67 -6.36 3.80
N THR A 40 -0.30 -6.40 2.91
CA THR A 40 -0.50 -7.45 1.91
C THR A 40 -0.54 -6.80 0.53
N TYR A 41 -0.21 -7.51 -0.55
CA TYR A 41 -0.30 -7.05 -1.96
C TYR A 41 0.79 -6.11 -2.50
N PRO A 42 1.67 -5.41 -1.75
CA PRO A 42 2.42 -4.27 -2.29
C PRO A 42 3.39 -4.59 -3.41
N THR A 43 3.86 -5.84 -3.52
CA THR A 43 4.86 -6.26 -4.51
C THR A 43 4.31 -7.11 -5.65
N THR A 44 3.02 -7.44 -5.59
CA THR A 44 2.29 -8.20 -6.61
C THR A 44 0.86 -7.69 -6.70
N GLY A 45 0.18 -7.92 -7.82
CA GLY A 45 -1.14 -7.33 -8.05
C GLY A 45 -1.03 -5.83 -8.34
N TYR A 46 -1.39 -4.97 -7.42
CA TYR A 46 -1.44 -3.50 -7.62
C TYR A 46 -0.09 -2.78 -7.44
N PHE A 47 1.02 -3.45 -7.71
CA PHE A 47 2.36 -2.87 -7.55
C PHE A 47 2.59 -1.64 -8.43
N ASP A 48 2.08 -1.63 -9.65
CA ASP A 48 2.16 -0.50 -10.57
C ASP A 48 1.49 0.75 -10.00
N ALA A 49 0.25 0.63 -9.52
CA ALA A 49 -0.47 1.75 -8.90
C ALA A 49 0.25 2.28 -7.64
N PHE A 50 0.78 1.36 -6.82
CA PHE A 50 1.59 1.68 -5.66
C PHE A 50 2.87 2.41 -6.06
N PHE A 51 3.63 1.86 -7.00
CA PHE A 51 4.93 2.38 -7.38
C PHE A 51 4.84 3.72 -8.11
N TYR A 52 3.81 3.93 -8.92
CA TYR A 52 3.56 5.21 -9.59
C TYR A 52 3.27 6.33 -8.58
N ALA A 53 2.44 6.07 -7.57
CA ALA A 53 2.18 7.04 -6.52
C ALA A 53 3.45 7.34 -5.69
N LEU A 54 4.26 6.33 -5.42
CA LEU A 54 5.54 6.45 -4.74
C LEU A 54 6.53 7.31 -5.52
N MET A 55 6.70 7.04 -6.82
CA MET A 55 7.56 7.84 -7.70
C MET A 55 7.14 9.31 -7.74
N TYR A 56 5.84 9.55 -7.83
CA TYR A 56 5.32 10.91 -7.86
C TYR A 56 5.59 11.66 -6.55
N SER A 57 5.44 10.98 -5.40
CA SER A 57 5.79 11.56 -4.09
C SER A 57 7.29 11.81 -3.93
N ALA A 58 8.15 10.93 -4.48
CA ALA A 58 9.59 11.03 -4.36
C ALA A 58 10.19 12.19 -5.18
N GLY A 59 9.76 12.35 -6.42
CA GLY A 59 10.41 13.25 -7.37
C GLY A 59 9.47 14.17 -8.16
N GLY A 60 8.17 14.12 -7.89
CA GLY A 60 7.17 14.94 -8.56
C GLY A 60 6.93 14.58 -10.02
N PRO A 61 6.22 15.45 -10.76
CA PRO A 61 5.80 15.16 -12.14
C PRO A 61 6.97 15.02 -13.12
N GLU A 62 8.05 15.76 -12.94
CA GLU A 62 9.20 15.69 -13.86
C GLU A 62 9.94 14.36 -13.72
N PHE A 63 10.17 13.88 -12.51
CA PHE A 63 10.79 12.58 -12.27
C PHE A 63 9.87 11.46 -12.78
N PHE A 64 8.59 11.53 -12.49
CA PHE A 64 7.60 10.56 -12.95
C PHE A 64 7.57 10.45 -14.48
N ASP A 65 7.51 11.59 -15.18
CA ASP A 65 7.51 11.61 -16.65
C ASP A 65 8.80 10.99 -17.22
N LYS A 66 9.96 11.35 -16.69
CA LYS A 66 11.25 10.79 -17.12
C LYS A 66 11.34 9.29 -16.84
N ALA A 67 10.86 8.82 -15.68
CA ALA A 67 10.90 7.42 -15.30
C ALA A 67 9.99 6.56 -16.17
N THR A 68 8.77 7.01 -16.42
CA THR A 68 7.80 6.29 -17.27
C THR A 68 8.17 6.32 -18.75
N ASN A 69 8.99 7.27 -19.20
CA ASN A 69 9.56 7.35 -20.54
C ASN A 69 10.98 6.77 -20.66
N TYR A 70 11.47 6.10 -19.61
CA TYR A 70 12.78 5.41 -19.61
C TYR A 70 13.96 6.34 -19.97
N ALA A 71 13.96 7.59 -19.46
CA ALA A 71 15.05 8.51 -19.70
C ALA A 71 16.39 7.93 -19.20
N GLU A 72 17.45 8.18 -19.95
CA GLU A 72 18.79 7.69 -19.61
C GLU A 72 19.23 8.16 -18.21
N GLY A 73 19.73 7.23 -17.38
CA GLY A 73 20.22 7.49 -16.03
C GLY A 73 19.14 7.77 -14.99
N ILE A 74 17.85 7.75 -15.34
CA ILE A 74 16.76 8.09 -14.41
C ILE A 74 16.71 7.18 -13.18
N TRP A 75 17.07 5.92 -13.33
CA TRP A 75 17.07 4.94 -12.26
C TRP A 75 18.32 5.00 -11.34
N GLU A 76 19.29 5.85 -11.68
CA GLU A 76 20.49 6.13 -10.87
C GLU A 76 20.33 7.38 -10.01
N THR A 77 19.17 8.02 -10.03
CA THR A 77 18.86 9.23 -9.27
C THR A 77 18.56 8.96 -7.80
N PRO A 78 18.75 9.92 -6.89
CA PRO A 78 18.37 9.79 -5.48
C PRO A 78 16.88 9.49 -5.28
N GLU A 79 16.01 10.04 -6.12
CA GLU A 79 14.56 9.78 -6.10
C GLU A 79 14.25 8.33 -6.38
N ALA A 80 14.90 7.74 -7.39
CA ALA A 80 14.76 6.32 -7.72
C ALA A 80 15.29 5.44 -6.58
N GLN A 81 16.46 5.77 -6.02
CA GLN A 81 17.02 5.06 -4.88
C GLN A 81 16.06 5.07 -3.69
N THR A 82 15.45 6.21 -3.39
CA THR A 82 14.45 6.33 -2.32
C THR A 82 13.26 5.41 -2.56
N CYS A 83 12.75 5.33 -3.79
CA CYS A 83 11.66 4.42 -4.14
C CYS A 83 12.07 2.95 -3.92
N PHE A 84 13.26 2.57 -4.36
CA PHE A 84 13.77 1.20 -4.20
C PHE A 84 14.02 0.83 -2.75
N ASP A 85 14.53 1.75 -1.93
CA ASP A 85 14.77 1.53 -0.50
C ASP A 85 13.44 1.29 0.25
N ILE A 86 12.38 2.04 -0.08
CA ILE A 86 11.04 1.83 0.48
C ILE A 86 10.50 0.47 0.06
N VAL A 87 10.59 0.11 -1.22
CA VAL A 87 10.11 -1.19 -1.72
C VAL A 87 10.89 -2.35 -1.09
N ALA A 88 12.22 -2.24 -0.96
CA ALA A 88 13.04 -3.25 -0.30
C ALA A 88 12.64 -3.43 1.17
N LYS A 89 12.41 -2.35 1.89
CA LYS A 89 11.98 -2.39 3.29
C LYS A 89 10.58 -2.97 3.46
N LEU A 90 9.68 -2.76 2.51
CA LEU A 90 8.33 -3.37 2.53
C LEU A 90 8.36 -4.89 2.65
N ALA A 91 9.38 -5.57 2.12
CA ALA A 91 9.50 -7.03 2.21
C ALA A 91 9.54 -7.53 3.67
N GLU A 92 10.05 -6.72 4.61
CA GLU A 92 10.11 -7.05 6.03
C GLU A 92 8.75 -6.91 6.74
N TYR A 93 7.82 -6.18 6.14
CA TYR A 93 6.51 -5.81 6.68
C TYR A 93 5.33 -6.42 5.93
N THR A 94 5.59 -7.12 4.83
CA THR A 94 4.56 -7.77 4.02
C THR A 94 4.31 -9.19 4.50
N ASN A 95 3.05 -9.60 4.57
CA ASN A 95 2.70 -10.97 4.91
C ASN A 95 3.33 -11.94 3.89
N PRO A 96 4.13 -12.93 4.32
CA PRO A 96 4.92 -13.79 3.43
C PRO A 96 4.08 -14.74 2.55
N VAL A 97 2.79 -14.91 2.83
CA VAL A 97 1.90 -15.69 1.94
C VAL A 97 1.48 -14.90 0.70
N THR A 98 1.61 -13.56 0.73
CA THR A 98 1.17 -12.67 -0.35
C THR A 98 1.66 -13.09 -1.75
N PRO A 99 2.95 -13.39 -1.99
CA PRO A 99 3.41 -13.77 -3.32
C PRO A 99 2.78 -15.07 -3.83
N ALA A 100 2.57 -16.06 -2.95
CA ALA A 100 1.98 -17.34 -3.34
C ALA A 100 0.50 -17.23 -3.71
N GLN A 101 -0.21 -16.23 -3.17
CA GLN A 101 -1.62 -15.97 -3.40
C GLN A 101 -1.87 -14.90 -4.49
N ALA A 102 -0.83 -14.34 -5.09
CA ALA A 102 -0.94 -13.33 -6.13
C ALA A 102 -1.16 -13.95 -7.53
N ASN A 103 -2.29 -14.60 -7.71
CA ASN A 103 -2.72 -15.24 -8.95
C ASN A 103 -4.24 -15.12 -9.10
N ASP A 104 -4.76 -15.39 -10.30
CA ASP A 104 -6.18 -15.21 -10.64
C ASP A 104 -7.16 -16.06 -9.81
N GLN A 105 -6.68 -17.09 -9.15
CA GLN A 105 -7.53 -17.98 -8.35
C GLN A 105 -7.55 -17.60 -6.86
N ASP A 106 -6.44 -17.09 -6.35
CA ASP A 106 -6.22 -16.93 -4.92
C ASP A 106 -6.10 -15.47 -4.45
N PHE A 107 -6.10 -14.48 -5.36
CA PHE A 107 -5.84 -13.08 -5.01
C PHE A 107 -6.78 -12.53 -3.91
N THR A 108 -8.00 -13.01 -3.84
CA THR A 108 -8.96 -12.61 -2.80
C THR A 108 -8.53 -13.05 -1.40
N GLN A 109 -7.65 -14.07 -1.28
CA GLN A 109 -7.08 -14.48 0.00
C GLN A 109 -6.12 -13.41 0.55
N ASN A 110 -5.40 -12.68 -0.31
CA ASN A 110 -4.60 -11.53 0.10
C ASN A 110 -5.47 -10.38 0.63
N GLN A 111 -6.61 -10.15 0.00
CA GLN A 111 -7.60 -9.15 0.46
C GLN A 111 -8.21 -9.56 1.80
N GLN A 112 -8.49 -10.85 1.98
CA GLN A 112 -9.04 -11.41 3.21
C GLN A 112 -8.14 -11.15 4.43
N LEU A 113 -6.82 -11.04 4.25
CA LEU A 113 -5.90 -10.74 5.34
C LEU A 113 -6.22 -9.41 6.04
N VAL A 114 -6.69 -8.40 5.29
CA VAL A 114 -7.12 -7.12 5.88
C VAL A 114 -8.45 -7.26 6.60
N LEU A 115 -9.39 -8.00 6.03
CA LEU A 115 -10.70 -8.24 6.65
C LEU A 115 -10.58 -9.03 7.96
N ASP A 116 -9.58 -9.92 8.06
CA ASP A 116 -9.28 -10.75 9.23
C ASP A 116 -8.34 -10.08 10.26
N ASN A 117 -7.96 -8.82 10.05
CA ASN A 117 -6.96 -8.11 10.88
C ASN A 117 -5.58 -8.80 10.92
N LYS A 118 -5.21 -9.53 9.86
CA LYS A 118 -3.88 -10.16 9.70
C LYS A 118 -2.90 -9.29 8.93
N ALA A 119 -3.41 -8.29 8.21
CA ALA A 119 -2.63 -7.20 7.63
C ALA A 119 -3.39 -5.89 7.80
N ILE A 120 -2.66 -4.76 7.92
CA ILE A 120 -3.28 -3.44 8.07
C ILE A 120 -3.69 -2.89 6.71
N PHE A 121 -2.76 -2.79 5.77
CA PHE A 121 -2.97 -2.13 4.48
C PHE A 121 -2.90 -3.08 3.30
N MET A 122 -3.69 -2.77 2.28
CA MET A 122 -3.53 -3.30 0.93
C MET A 122 -3.72 -2.19 -0.11
N PRO A 123 -2.85 -2.06 -1.12
CA PRO A 123 -3.14 -1.25 -2.29
C PRO A 123 -4.25 -1.92 -3.10
N ASN A 124 -5.28 -1.15 -3.46
CA ASN A 124 -6.41 -1.66 -4.23
C ASN A 124 -7.21 -0.50 -4.86
N GLY A 125 -8.23 -0.83 -5.63
CA GLY A 125 -9.21 0.12 -6.16
C GLY A 125 -10.52 0.13 -5.35
N THR A 126 -11.34 1.13 -5.61
CA THR A 126 -12.64 1.31 -4.89
C THR A 126 -13.63 0.16 -5.08
N TRP A 127 -13.42 -0.69 -6.09
CA TRP A 127 -14.22 -1.91 -6.32
C TRP A 127 -14.09 -2.97 -5.22
N ILE A 128 -13.00 -2.93 -4.40
CA ILE A 128 -12.75 -3.89 -3.31
C ILE A 128 -13.92 -4.01 -2.34
N VAL A 129 -14.64 -2.91 -2.10
CA VAL A 129 -15.79 -2.88 -1.19
C VAL A 129 -16.92 -3.77 -1.71
N GLY A 130 -17.19 -3.72 -3.02
CA GLY A 130 -18.17 -4.58 -3.68
C GLY A 130 -17.68 -6.01 -3.85
N GLU A 131 -16.42 -6.20 -4.26
CA GLU A 131 -15.80 -7.51 -4.47
C GLU A 131 -15.80 -8.37 -3.19
N MET A 132 -15.54 -7.74 -2.04
CA MET A 132 -15.50 -8.43 -0.74
C MET A 132 -16.79 -8.25 0.08
N ALA A 133 -17.92 -7.83 -0.53
CA ALA A 133 -19.15 -7.51 0.21
C ALA A 133 -19.63 -8.67 1.08
N GLU A 134 -19.61 -9.90 0.55
CA GLU A 134 -20.08 -11.12 1.21
C GLU A 134 -18.99 -11.85 2.00
N ALA A 135 -17.75 -11.37 1.97
CA ALA A 135 -16.64 -12.02 2.65
C ALA A 135 -16.77 -11.84 4.18
N PRO A 136 -16.45 -12.89 4.98
CA PRO A 136 -16.39 -12.78 6.42
C PRO A 136 -15.34 -11.74 6.83
N ARG A 137 -15.56 -11.10 7.95
CA ARG A 137 -14.65 -10.04 8.45
C ARG A 137 -14.65 -9.97 9.96
N ALA A 138 -13.60 -9.38 10.51
CA ALA A 138 -13.47 -9.15 11.93
C ALA A 138 -14.61 -8.27 12.47
N ASP A 139 -14.95 -8.47 13.75
CA ASP A 139 -15.95 -7.65 14.43
C ASP A 139 -15.51 -6.18 14.44
N GLY A 140 -16.47 -5.27 14.22
CA GLY A 140 -16.19 -3.84 14.17
C GLY A 140 -15.47 -3.36 12.91
N PHE A 141 -15.31 -4.21 11.89
CA PHE A 141 -14.67 -3.85 10.62
C PHE A 141 -15.35 -2.64 9.97
N LYS A 142 -14.54 -1.66 9.58
CA LYS A 142 -14.95 -0.49 8.80
C LYS A 142 -13.95 -0.24 7.68
N TRP A 143 -14.43 -0.08 6.47
CA TRP A 143 -13.56 0.32 5.37
C TRP A 143 -12.98 1.72 5.59
N GLY A 144 -11.66 1.82 5.50
CA GLY A 144 -10.91 3.06 5.35
C GLY A 144 -10.10 3.04 4.06
N MET A 145 -9.84 4.22 3.52
CA MET A 145 -8.98 4.42 2.37
C MET A 145 -8.10 5.65 2.59
N THR A 146 -6.82 5.55 2.24
CA THR A 146 -5.89 6.68 2.28
C THR A 146 -4.97 6.66 1.06
N ALA A 147 -4.32 7.79 0.77
CA ALA A 147 -3.23 7.85 -0.18
C ALA A 147 -1.97 7.15 0.38
N LEU A 148 -0.98 6.87 -0.48
CA LEU A 148 0.33 6.48 0.00
C LEU A 148 0.95 7.64 0.80
N PRO A 149 1.71 7.33 1.88
CA PRO A 149 2.38 8.36 2.66
C PRO A 149 3.35 9.19 1.84
N ALA A 150 3.60 10.41 2.28
CA ALA A 150 4.67 11.23 1.72
C ALA A 150 6.04 10.60 1.97
N VAL A 151 6.93 10.72 0.98
CA VAL A 151 8.30 10.20 1.05
C VAL A 151 9.15 10.98 2.05
N LYS A 152 8.81 12.25 2.29
CA LYS A 152 9.50 13.14 3.23
C LYS A 152 8.51 14.01 3.99
N ASP A 153 8.91 14.48 5.16
CA ASP A 153 8.13 15.40 5.96
C ASP A 153 7.72 16.65 5.19
N GLY A 154 6.46 17.02 5.31
CA GLY A 154 5.87 18.15 4.60
C GLY A 154 5.70 17.93 3.09
N GLY A 155 5.96 16.74 2.60
CA GLY A 155 5.67 16.35 1.24
C GLY A 155 4.20 15.98 1.02
N ASP A 156 3.84 15.79 -0.25
CA ASP A 156 2.49 15.41 -0.63
C ASP A 156 2.32 13.88 -0.68
N ALA A 157 1.16 13.42 -0.26
CA ALA A 157 0.71 12.04 -0.39
C ALA A 157 -0.09 11.89 -1.70
N TYR A 158 0.14 10.83 -2.43
CA TYR A 158 -0.49 10.59 -3.73
C TYR A 158 -1.20 9.24 -3.79
N SER A 159 -2.24 9.20 -4.62
CA SER A 159 -2.90 7.98 -5.08
C SER A 159 -2.88 7.92 -6.59
N TYR A 160 -2.91 6.72 -7.14
CA TYR A 160 -3.02 6.50 -8.57
C TYR A 160 -4.48 6.35 -8.97
N THR A 161 -4.89 6.96 -10.07
CA THR A 161 -6.25 6.86 -10.58
C THR A 161 -6.23 6.17 -11.94
N TRP A 162 -7.01 5.11 -12.08
CA TRP A 162 -7.28 4.45 -13.37
C TRP A 162 -8.60 4.93 -13.93
N PHE A 163 -8.61 5.16 -15.23
CA PHE A 163 -9.83 5.40 -15.99
C PHE A 163 -9.97 4.26 -17.00
N GLU A 164 -11.00 3.46 -16.85
CA GLU A 164 -11.45 2.57 -17.92
C GLU A 164 -12.51 3.31 -18.72
N GLN A 165 -12.25 3.47 -20.03
CA GLN A 165 -13.29 3.89 -20.98
C GLN A 165 -14.02 2.63 -21.44
N ALA A 166 -15.28 2.51 -21.08
CA ALA A 166 -16.17 1.50 -21.62
C ALA A 166 -16.66 1.91 -23.04
#